data_b5b54720a4ce6ba7f5abde94b4e352e0
#
_entry.id   b5b54720a4ce6ba7f5abde94b4e352e0
#
_cell.length_a   1.000
_cell.length_b   1.000
_cell.length_c   1.000
_cell.angle_alpha   90.00
_cell.angle_beta   90.00
_cell.angle_gamma   90.00
#
_symmetry.space_group_name_H-M   'P 1'
#
loop_
_entity.id
_entity.type
_entity.pdbx_description
1 polymer ?
#
loop_
_entity_poly.entity_id
_entity_poly.type
_entity_poly.pdbx_seq_one_letter_code
_entity_poly.pdbx_strand_id
1 'polypeptide(L)'
;DHIVLCGGAVHSPAILQRSGIGPTALLQSLGIPQVAALPVGQNLQDHPGIKLAFALKPHLRATSADVRHTSVVGRYTSGVEGTGAADMQLVANNFGVLNLDARLDDPGWKVGVVVAILNEVFSQGELTVKSADSSIEPTLEENMGSDPRDLARLVDAANRLLDIGDTRAVRAAA
;
A
#
# COMPACT_ATOMS: atom_id res chain seq x y z
N ASP A 1 -16.25 24.28 -21.59
CA ASP A 1 -16.09 22.82 -21.54
C ASP A 1 -15.16 22.45 -20.39
N HIS A 2 -15.38 21.28 -19.78
CA HIS A 2 -14.55 20.76 -18.68
C HIS A 2 -14.09 19.35 -19.03
N ILE A 3 -12.88 19.01 -18.58
CA ILE A 3 -12.32 17.66 -18.68
C ILE A 3 -12.13 17.13 -17.26
N VAL A 4 -12.64 15.92 -16.99
CA VAL A 4 -12.49 15.23 -15.70
C VAL A 4 -11.52 14.07 -15.87
N LEU A 5 -10.45 14.04 -15.07
CA LEU A 5 -9.47 12.97 -15.06
C LEU A 5 -9.76 12.01 -13.92
N CYS A 6 -9.99 10.74 -14.25
CA CYS A 6 -10.29 9.66 -13.31
C CYS A 6 -9.32 8.47 -13.45
N GLY A 7 -8.04 8.75 -13.71
CA GLY A 7 -6.99 7.74 -13.89
C GLY A 7 -6.32 7.24 -12.60
N GLY A 8 -6.87 7.60 -11.42
CA GLY A 8 -6.28 7.23 -10.12
C GLY A 8 -4.98 7.97 -9.80
N ALA A 9 -4.30 7.53 -8.73
CA ALA A 9 -3.11 8.19 -8.19
C ALA A 9 -1.89 8.15 -9.14
N VAL A 10 -1.86 7.20 -10.06
CA VAL A 10 -0.75 7.01 -10.99
C VAL A 10 -1.01 7.71 -12.33
N HIS A 11 -2.12 7.38 -12.97
CA HIS A 11 -2.32 7.87 -14.34
C HIS A 11 -2.88 9.29 -14.42
N SER A 12 -3.64 9.79 -13.45
CA SER A 12 -4.10 11.19 -13.47
C SER A 12 -2.94 12.19 -13.48
N PRO A 13 -1.95 12.11 -12.56
CA PRO A 13 -0.78 12.98 -12.63
C PRO A 13 0.09 12.74 -13.88
N ALA A 14 0.21 11.49 -14.36
CA ALA A 14 0.95 11.20 -15.58
C ALA A 14 0.31 11.85 -16.82
N ILE A 15 -1.02 11.85 -16.92
CA ILE A 15 -1.75 12.54 -17.98
C ILE A 15 -1.51 14.06 -17.90
N LEU A 16 -1.59 14.63 -16.70
CA LEU A 16 -1.35 16.08 -16.52
C LEU A 16 0.07 16.47 -16.93
N GLN A 17 1.10 15.73 -16.49
CA GLN A 17 2.49 16.00 -16.86
C GLN A 17 2.68 15.92 -18.39
N ARG A 18 2.15 14.89 -19.04
CA ARG A 18 2.21 14.76 -20.52
C ARG A 18 1.42 15.84 -21.25
N SER A 19 0.43 16.43 -20.60
CA SER A 19 -0.35 17.54 -21.14
C SER A 19 0.29 18.91 -20.88
N GLY A 20 1.52 18.96 -20.36
CA GLY A 20 2.22 20.20 -20.09
C GLY A 20 1.87 20.87 -18.76
N ILE A 21 1.22 20.14 -17.84
CA ILE A 21 0.88 20.62 -16.52
C ILE A 21 1.73 19.88 -15.49
N GLY A 22 2.78 20.51 -15.00
CA GLY A 22 3.74 19.84 -14.12
C GLY A 22 4.95 20.69 -13.74
N PRO A 23 5.96 20.08 -13.08
CA PRO A 23 7.20 20.77 -12.75
C PRO A 23 7.95 21.22 -14.02
N THR A 24 8.31 22.49 -14.07
CA THR A 24 8.94 23.11 -15.24
C THR A 24 10.18 22.35 -15.72
N ALA A 25 11.08 21.96 -14.81
CA ALA A 25 12.31 21.24 -15.15
C ALA A 25 12.02 19.88 -15.81
N LEU A 26 11.02 19.15 -15.32
CA LEU A 26 10.60 17.89 -15.92
C LEU A 26 10.07 18.09 -17.35
N LEU A 27 9.14 19.03 -17.53
CA LEU A 27 8.53 19.29 -18.83
C LEU A 27 9.58 19.69 -19.86
N GLN A 28 10.53 20.57 -19.48
CA GLN A 28 11.64 20.99 -20.34
C GLN A 28 12.55 19.83 -20.72
N SER A 29 12.90 18.95 -19.76
CA SER A 29 13.77 17.80 -20.03
C SER A 29 13.16 16.80 -21.02
N LEU A 30 11.84 16.75 -21.10
CA LEU A 30 11.10 15.86 -22.01
C LEU A 30 10.64 16.56 -23.29
N GLY A 31 10.97 17.86 -23.48
CA GLY A 31 10.52 18.62 -24.63
C GLY A 31 9.01 18.83 -24.69
N ILE A 32 8.32 18.75 -23.56
CA ILE A 32 6.87 18.95 -23.47
C ILE A 32 6.58 20.45 -23.31
N PRO A 33 5.78 21.07 -24.18
CA PRO A 33 5.40 22.47 -24.06
C PRO A 33 4.65 22.70 -22.72
N GLN A 34 5.14 23.65 -21.92
CA GLN A 34 4.52 23.95 -20.62
C GLN A 34 3.21 24.75 -20.78
N VAL A 35 2.14 24.21 -20.24
CA VAL A 35 0.84 24.88 -20.09
C VAL A 35 0.72 25.53 -18.71
N ALA A 36 1.10 24.81 -17.65
CA ALA A 36 1.09 25.34 -16.29
C ALA A 36 2.19 24.70 -15.44
N ALA A 37 2.89 25.53 -14.64
CA ALA A 37 3.87 25.09 -13.65
C ALA A 37 3.16 24.73 -12.35
N LEU A 38 2.94 23.46 -12.10
CA LEU A 38 2.29 22.94 -10.89
C LEU A 38 3.09 21.74 -10.33
N PRO A 39 3.01 21.46 -9.02
CA PRO A 39 3.75 20.36 -8.40
C PRO A 39 3.07 18.99 -8.64
N VAL A 40 2.65 18.74 -9.88
CA VAL A 40 1.99 17.49 -10.26
C VAL A 40 2.97 16.33 -10.16
N GLY A 41 2.56 15.28 -9.48
CA GLY A 41 3.35 14.09 -9.20
C GLY A 41 4.06 14.11 -7.87
N GLN A 42 4.14 15.26 -7.19
CA GLN A 42 4.68 15.33 -5.83
C GLN A 42 3.67 14.85 -4.79
N ASN A 43 4.19 14.57 -3.57
CA ASN A 43 3.39 14.09 -2.45
C ASN A 43 2.67 12.75 -2.73
N LEU A 44 3.33 11.85 -3.44
CA LEU A 44 2.84 10.49 -3.59
C LEU A 44 2.91 9.80 -2.22
N GLN A 45 1.78 9.25 -1.77
CA GLN A 45 1.68 8.50 -0.52
C GLN A 45 0.93 7.19 -0.77
N ASP A 46 1.41 6.12 -0.16
CA ASP A 46 0.71 4.85 -0.10
C ASP A 46 0.84 4.27 1.32
N HIS A 47 0.07 3.26 1.63
CA HIS A 47 -0.04 2.67 2.95
C HIS A 47 1.01 1.56 3.18
N PRO A 48 2.19 1.86 3.78
CA PRO A 48 3.15 0.81 4.08
C PRO A 48 2.58 -0.12 5.15
N GLY A 49 2.88 -1.39 5.03
CA GLY A 49 2.45 -2.41 5.96
C GLY A 49 3.46 -3.52 6.13
N ILE A 50 3.39 -4.16 7.29
CA ILE A 50 4.14 -5.38 7.58
C ILE A 50 3.17 -6.50 7.91
N LYS A 51 3.61 -7.73 7.72
CA LYS A 51 2.75 -8.90 7.89
C LYS A 51 3.40 -9.99 8.73
N LEU A 52 2.59 -10.65 9.54
CA LEU A 52 2.88 -11.92 10.15
C LEU A 52 2.13 -13.01 9.39
N ALA A 53 2.85 -14.01 8.89
CA ALA A 53 2.27 -15.17 8.22
C ALA A 53 2.52 -16.42 9.07
N PHE A 54 1.54 -17.30 9.16
CA PHE A 54 1.65 -18.55 9.91
C PHE A 54 0.94 -19.70 9.16
N ALA A 55 1.53 -20.89 9.23
CA ALA A 55 0.96 -22.08 8.62
C ALA A 55 -0.33 -22.49 9.32
N LEU A 56 -1.41 -22.66 8.58
CA LEU A 56 -2.70 -23.10 9.13
C LEU A 56 -2.77 -24.61 9.26
N LYS A 57 -3.35 -25.09 10.36
CA LYS A 57 -3.72 -26.50 10.50
C LYS A 57 -4.67 -26.94 9.38
N PRO A 58 -4.59 -28.20 8.92
CA PRO A 58 -5.34 -28.65 7.74
C PRO A 58 -6.85 -28.31 7.74
N HIS A 59 -7.51 -28.41 8.88
CA HIS A 59 -8.95 -28.17 9.01
C HIS A 59 -9.35 -26.67 9.02
N LEU A 60 -8.36 -25.76 9.07
CA LEU A 60 -8.57 -24.30 9.04
C LEU A 60 -8.17 -23.69 7.67
N ARG A 61 -7.64 -24.48 6.76
CA ARG A 61 -7.23 -24.01 5.44
C ARG A 61 -8.44 -23.74 4.57
N ALA A 62 -8.32 -22.73 3.72
CA ALA A 62 -9.32 -22.48 2.68
C ALA A 62 -9.45 -23.70 1.76
N THR A 63 -10.69 -24.10 1.49
CA THR A 63 -11.02 -25.27 0.65
C THR A 63 -11.54 -24.88 -0.73
N SER A 64 -11.82 -23.59 -0.94
CA SER A 64 -12.26 -23.05 -2.23
C SER A 64 -11.85 -21.58 -2.35
N ALA A 65 -11.78 -21.06 -3.57
CA ALA A 65 -11.54 -19.65 -3.85
C ALA A 65 -12.69 -18.72 -3.41
N ASP A 66 -13.88 -19.28 -3.11
CA ASP A 66 -15.05 -18.53 -2.65
C ASP A 66 -14.96 -18.16 -1.16
N VAL A 67 -13.98 -18.69 -0.43
CA VAL A 67 -13.75 -18.33 0.97
C VAL A 67 -13.35 -16.86 1.03
N ARG A 68 -14.01 -16.10 1.92
CA ARG A 68 -13.68 -14.68 2.11
C ARG A 68 -12.20 -14.53 2.48
N HIS A 69 -11.47 -13.70 1.74
CA HIS A 69 -10.06 -13.42 1.99
C HIS A 69 -9.88 -12.67 3.32
N THR A 70 -10.53 -11.53 3.47
CA THR A 70 -10.44 -10.69 4.67
C THR A 70 -11.70 -10.86 5.51
N SER A 71 -11.53 -11.30 6.75
CA SER A 71 -12.64 -11.54 7.68
C SER A 71 -12.78 -10.48 8.74
N VAL A 72 -11.67 -9.92 9.21
CA VAL A 72 -11.63 -8.95 10.31
C VAL A 72 -10.68 -7.82 9.93
N VAL A 73 -11.16 -6.60 10.19
CA VAL A 73 -10.35 -5.39 10.13
C VAL A 73 -10.53 -4.66 11.46
N GLY A 74 -9.43 -4.36 12.13
CA GLY A 74 -9.40 -3.57 13.35
C GLY A 74 -8.59 -2.30 13.15
N ARG A 75 -8.86 -1.27 13.93
CA ARG A 75 -8.04 -0.05 13.97
C ARG A 75 -7.56 0.19 15.39
N TYR A 76 -6.36 0.75 15.53
CA TYR A 76 -5.80 1.17 16.80
C TYR A 76 -4.99 2.45 16.66
N THR A 77 -4.73 3.10 17.79
CA THR A 77 -3.88 4.28 17.86
C THR A 77 -2.48 3.84 18.28
N SER A 78 -1.46 4.22 17.52
CA SER A 78 -0.07 3.88 17.82
C SER A 78 0.44 4.56 19.09
N GLY A 79 -0.02 5.79 19.34
CA GLY A 79 0.49 6.63 20.42
C GLY A 79 1.82 7.34 20.09
N VAL A 80 2.29 7.26 18.86
CA VAL A 80 3.47 8.00 18.40
C VAL A 80 3.12 9.48 18.32
N GLU A 81 4.01 10.33 18.84
CA GLU A 81 3.78 11.78 18.86
C GLU A 81 3.59 12.35 17.46
N GLY A 82 2.62 13.25 17.31
CA GLY A 82 2.28 13.89 16.04
C GLY A 82 1.40 13.04 15.11
N THR A 83 0.86 11.90 15.59
CA THR A 83 -0.07 11.06 14.83
C THR A 83 -1.51 11.23 15.34
N GLY A 84 -2.48 10.94 14.47
CA GLY A 84 -3.90 10.99 14.79
C GLY A 84 -4.41 9.76 15.56
N ALA A 85 -5.69 9.82 15.95
CA ALA A 85 -6.36 8.65 16.50
C ALA A 85 -6.67 7.62 15.41
N ALA A 86 -6.57 6.33 15.76
CA ALA A 86 -6.82 5.21 14.84
C ALA A 86 -5.97 5.26 13.56
N ASP A 87 -4.72 5.71 13.72
CA ASP A 87 -3.72 5.88 12.67
C ASP A 87 -3.17 4.57 12.10
N MET A 88 -3.48 3.44 12.75
CA MET A 88 -3.04 2.10 12.38
C MET A 88 -4.22 1.16 12.13
N GLN A 89 -4.03 0.21 11.24
CA GLN A 89 -5.01 -0.82 10.90
C GLN A 89 -4.39 -2.21 10.98
N LEU A 90 -5.17 -3.17 11.50
CA LEU A 90 -4.88 -4.60 11.47
C LEU A 90 -5.88 -5.29 10.55
N VAL A 91 -5.39 -6.09 9.64
CA VAL A 91 -6.22 -6.88 8.70
C VAL A 91 -5.88 -8.34 8.86
N ALA A 92 -6.87 -9.16 9.19
CA ALA A 92 -6.71 -10.62 9.26
C ALA A 92 -7.25 -11.26 7.98
N ASN A 93 -6.36 -11.97 7.30
CA ASN A 93 -6.66 -12.69 6.07
C ASN A 93 -6.63 -14.20 6.31
N ASN A 94 -7.64 -14.88 5.78
CA ASN A 94 -7.81 -16.33 5.92
C ASN A 94 -6.81 -17.14 5.11
N PHE A 95 -6.15 -16.51 4.15
CA PHE A 95 -5.09 -17.11 3.35
C PHE A 95 -4.15 -16.03 2.81
N GLY A 96 -2.92 -16.42 2.47
CA GLY A 96 -1.85 -15.53 2.04
C GLY A 96 -1.71 -15.34 0.53
N VAL A 97 -2.70 -15.74 -0.26
CA VAL A 97 -2.69 -15.58 -1.72
C VAL A 97 -3.15 -14.17 -2.06
N LEU A 98 -2.35 -13.43 -2.81
CA LEU A 98 -2.71 -12.10 -3.34
C LEU A 98 -3.42 -12.20 -4.70
N ASN A 99 -3.20 -13.28 -5.44
CA ASN A 99 -3.85 -13.54 -6.71
C ASN A 99 -4.99 -14.55 -6.52
N LEU A 100 -6.23 -14.11 -6.71
CA LEU A 100 -7.41 -14.95 -6.56
C LEU A 100 -7.53 -16.03 -7.66
N ASP A 101 -6.80 -15.88 -8.77
CA ASP A 101 -6.69 -16.90 -9.82
C ASP A 101 -5.67 -18.00 -9.48
N ALA A 102 -4.99 -17.89 -8.34
CA ALA A 102 -4.05 -18.89 -7.89
C ALA A 102 -4.78 -20.24 -7.64
N ARG A 103 -4.15 -21.32 -8.06
CA ARG A 103 -4.68 -22.68 -7.85
C ARG A 103 -4.71 -23.01 -6.36
N LEU A 104 -5.69 -23.82 -5.93
CA LEU A 104 -5.85 -24.22 -4.52
C LEU A 104 -4.67 -25.02 -3.94
N ASP A 105 -3.76 -25.52 -4.78
CA ASP A 105 -2.51 -26.13 -4.35
C ASP A 105 -1.39 -25.12 -4.07
N ASP A 106 -1.57 -23.84 -4.38
CA ASP A 106 -0.62 -22.80 -4.04
C ASP A 106 -0.37 -22.78 -2.52
N PRO A 107 0.91 -22.70 -2.09
CA PRO A 107 1.26 -22.65 -0.66
C PRO A 107 0.57 -21.52 0.12
N GLY A 108 0.21 -20.42 -0.53
CA GLY A 108 -0.50 -19.29 0.08
C GLY A 108 -1.86 -19.66 0.67
N TRP A 109 -2.56 -20.65 0.13
CA TRP A 109 -3.84 -21.13 0.69
C TRP A 109 -3.71 -21.85 2.03
N LYS A 110 -2.49 -22.22 2.39
CA LYS A 110 -2.16 -22.92 3.64
C LYS A 110 -1.69 -21.98 4.75
N VAL A 111 -1.70 -20.67 4.50
CA VAL A 111 -1.10 -19.66 5.37
C VAL A 111 -2.16 -18.64 5.76
N GLY A 112 -2.35 -18.44 7.07
CA GLY A 112 -3.06 -17.28 7.58
C GLY A 112 -2.13 -16.08 7.66
N VAL A 113 -2.67 -14.88 7.48
CA VAL A 113 -1.87 -13.64 7.50
C VAL A 113 -2.56 -12.58 8.34
N VAL A 114 -1.81 -11.91 9.21
CA VAL A 114 -2.22 -10.65 9.83
C VAL A 114 -1.30 -9.55 9.33
N VAL A 115 -1.89 -8.50 8.79
CA VAL A 115 -1.17 -7.32 8.26
C VAL A 115 -1.44 -6.14 9.17
N ALA A 116 -0.39 -5.44 9.56
CA ALA A 116 -0.49 -4.13 10.18
C ALA A 116 -0.11 -3.06 9.15
N ILE A 117 -0.97 -2.06 8.99
CA ILE A 117 -0.91 -1.06 7.92
C ILE A 117 -1.01 0.34 8.55
N LEU A 118 -0.21 1.28 8.08
CA LEU A 118 -0.34 2.69 8.43
C LEU A 118 -1.51 3.30 7.65
N ASN A 119 -2.52 3.84 8.34
CA ASN A 119 -3.61 4.56 7.71
C ASN A 119 -3.26 6.03 7.45
N GLU A 120 -2.52 6.64 8.36
CA GLU A 120 -1.96 7.97 8.23
C GLU A 120 -0.49 7.83 7.87
N VAL A 121 -0.05 8.41 6.75
CA VAL A 121 1.32 8.30 6.24
C VAL A 121 1.93 9.69 6.12
N PHE A 122 3.15 9.85 6.63
CA PHE A 122 3.91 11.10 6.57
C PHE A 122 5.03 11.06 5.54
N SER A 123 5.53 9.88 5.21
CA SER A 123 6.49 9.69 4.11
C SER A 123 5.87 10.13 2.80
N GLN A 124 6.64 10.87 2.02
CA GLN A 124 6.19 11.43 0.74
C GLN A 124 7.17 11.05 -0.35
N GLY A 125 6.61 10.61 -1.44
CA GLY A 125 7.33 10.29 -2.64
C GLY A 125 6.89 11.15 -3.82
N GLU A 126 7.26 10.71 -5.00
CA GLU A 126 6.92 11.39 -6.24
C GLU A 126 6.64 10.42 -7.39
N LEU A 127 5.89 10.93 -8.35
CA LEU A 127 5.64 10.31 -9.63
C LEU A 127 6.19 11.21 -10.74
N THR A 128 7.00 10.65 -11.66
CA THR A 128 7.52 11.36 -12.81
C THR A 128 7.35 10.56 -14.11
N VAL A 129 6.84 11.20 -15.17
CA VAL A 129 6.85 10.58 -16.48
C VAL A 129 8.26 10.60 -17.07
N LYS A 130 8.64 9.54 -17.79
CA LYS A 130 9.95 9.41 -18.46
C LYS A 130 9.91 9.82 -19.93
N SER A 131 8.71 9.96 -20.48
CA SER A 131 8.50 10.24 -21.90
C SER A 131 7.15 10.91 -22.13
N ALA A 132 7.03 11.64 -23.21
CA ALA A 132 5.75 12.10 -23.72
C ALA A 132 4.88 10.96 -24.27
N ASP A 133 5.50 9.82 -24.62
CA ASP A 133 4.81 8.61 -25.05
C ASP A 133 4.02 7.98 -23.89
N SER A 134 2.71 7.83 -24.08
CA SER A 134 1.81 7.28 -23.08
C SER A 134 1.96 5.77 -22.84
N SER A 135 2.62 5.05 -23.74
CA SER A 135 2.93 3.62 -23.58
C SER A 135 4.08 3.36 -22.60
N ILE A 136 4.86 4.39 -22.26
CA ILE A 136 5.96 4.30 -21.30
C ILE A 136 5.42 4.62 -19.89
N GLU A 137 5.50 3.65 -18.98
CA GLU A 137 5.04 3.85 -17.61
C GLU A 137 5.85 4.92 -16.86
N PRO A 138 5.21 5.70 -15.97
CA PRO A 138 5.91 6.65 -15.11
C PRO A 138 6.79 5.94 -14.09
N THR A 139 7.77 6.66 -13.53
CA THR A 139 8.50 6.22 -12.35
C THR A 139 7.69 6.60 -11.12
N LEU A 140 7.63 5.68 -10.15
CA LEU A 140 7.07 5.87 -8.83
C LEU A 140 8.19 5.72 -7.80
N GLU A 141 8.42 6.76 -7.03
CA GLU A 141 9.35 6.75 -5.90
C GLU A 141 8.54 7.04 -4.63
N GLU A 142 8.13 5.98 -3.94
CA GLU A 142 7.19 6.10 -2.82
C GLU A 142 7.86 6.59 -1.53
N ASN A 143 9.18 6.43 -1.40
CA ASN A 143 9.98 6.79 -0.22
C ASN A 143 9.39 6.30 1.10
N MET A 144 8.76 5.13 1.11
CA MET A 144 8.12 4.55 2.30
C MET A 144 9.12 4.44 3.46
N GLY A 145 8.70 4.91 4.64
CA GLY A 145 9.53 4.89 5.84
C GLY A 145 10.60 6.01 5.90
N SER A 146 10.56 6.98 5.01
CA SER A 146 11.47 8.14 5.05
C SER A 146 11.16 9.10 6.20
N ASP A 147 9.90 9.16 6.66
CA ASP A 147 9.52 9.89 7.87
C ASP A 147 9.71 8.98 9.10
N PRO A 148 10.43 9.45 10.14
CA PRO A 148 10.71 8.65 11.33
C PRO A 148 9.44 8.24 12.11
N ARG A 149 8.33 8.95 11.99
CA ARG A 149 7.05 8.60 12.61
C ARG A 149 6.46 7.35 11.95
N ASP A 150 6.59 7.21 10.63
CA ASP A 150 6.16 6.02 9.89
C ASP A 150 6.97 4.81 10.31
N LEU A 151 8.30 4.97 10.37
CA LEU A 151 9.20 3.90 10.80
C LEU A 151 8.93 3.47 12.24
N ALA A 152 8.75 4.40 13.17
CA ALA A 152 8.43 4.10 14.57
C ALA A 152 7.14 3.28 14.71
N ARG A 153 6.10 3.63 13.94
CA ARG A 153 4.83 2.90 13.92
C ARG A 153 4.96 1.51 13.30
N LEU A 154 5.77 1.35 12.26
CA LEU A 154 6.04 0.03 11.69
C LEU A 154 6.79 -0.88 12.68
N VAL A 155 7.71 -0.32 13.47
CA VAL A 155 8.41 -1.07 14.54
C VAL A 155 7.44 -1.46 15.65
N ASP A 156 6.58 -0.54 16.12
CA ASP A 156 5.51 -0.85 17.10
C ASP A 156 4.58 -1.95 16.55
N ALA A 157 4.17 -1.81 15.29
CA ALA A 157 3.34 -2.80 14.61
C ALA A 157 4.00 -4.19 14.53
N ALA A 158 5.31 -4.26 14.29
CA ALA A 158 6.06 -5.52 14.30
C ALA A 158 5.97 -6.21 15.65
N ASN A 159 6.20 -5.48 16.73
CA ASN A 159 6.10 -6.02 18.09
C ASN A 159 4.67 -6.52 18.40
N ARG A 160 3.65 -5.74 18.06
CA ARG A 160 2.24 -6.15 18.23
C ARG A 160 1.87 -7.39 17.41
N LEU A 161 2.40 -7.52 16.20
CA LEU A 161 2.18 -8.72 15.39
C LEU A 161 2.85 -9.95 16.02
N LEU A 162 4.02 -9.80 16.62
CA LEU A 162 4.66 -10.89 17.38
C LEU A 162 3.82 -11.27 18.59
N ASP A 163 3.32 -10.30 19.36
CA ASP A 163 2.44 -10.55 20.50
C ASP A 163 1.13 -11.26 20.05
N ILE A 164 0.56 -10.85 18.92
CA ILE A 164 -0.61 -11.54 18.33
C ILE A 164 -0.25 -12.98 17.98
N GLY A 165 0.92 -13.21 17.35
CA GLY A 165 1.41 -14.55 17.02
C GLY A 165 1.54 -15.45 18.23
N ASP A 166 1.88 -14.89 19.38
CA ASP A 166 2.03 -15.62 20.65
C ASP A 166 0.72 -15.88 21.37
N THR A 167 -0.40 -15.33 20.88
CA THR A 167 -1.71 -15.57 21.50
C THR A 167 -2.14 -17.04 21.41
N ARG A 168 -2.94 -17.49 22.38
CA ARG A 168 -3.54 -18.83 22.35
C ARG A 168 -4.32 -19.11 21.07
N ALA A 169 -4.99 -18.09 20.52
CA ALA A 169 -5.82 -18.23 19.32
C ALA A 169 -4.96 -18.55 18.10
N VAL A 170 -3.87 -17.80 17.86
CA VAL A 170 -2.97 -18.03 16.72
C VAL A 170 -2.23 -19.35 16.90
N ARG A 171 -1.68 -19.64 18.08
CA ARG A 171 -1.03 -20.94 18.36
C ARG A 171 -1.96 -22.15 18.21
N ALA A 172 -3.25 -21.96 18.44
CA ALA A 172 -4.25 -23.01 18.20
C ALA A 172 -4.56 -23.20 16.72
N ALA A 173 -4.34 -22.17 15.88
CA ALA A 173 -4.59 -22.21 14.44
C ALA A 173 -3.36 -22.66 13.63
N ALA A 174 -2.17 -22.39 14.13
CA ALA A 174 -0.87 -22.71 13.52
C ALA A 174 -0.42 -24.16 13.77
#